data_d1e85828879d7974906376ed2f861759
#
_entry.id   d1e85828879d7974906376ed2f861759
#
_cell.length_a   1.000
_cell.length_b   1.000
_cell.length_c   1.000
_cell.angle_alpha   90.00
_cell.angle_beta   90.00
_cell.angle_gamma   90.00
#
_symmetry.space_group_name_H-M   'P 1'
#
loop_
_entity.id
_entity.type
_entity.pdbx_description
1 polymer ?
#
loop_
_entity_poly.entity_id
_entity_poly.type
_entity_poly.pdbx_seq_one_letter_code
_entity_poly.pdbx_strand_id
1 'polypeptide(L)'
;MSLVSAAALSTLLSCSSAPQAKASPAPRSPMEDTKYANEWPSPNGDLYNTRVAHTTIASSNVSKLGVAWTIPLTGTGANGRDFSNPVVANSVAYLQDGASNVMAVQTSTGKLLWSHLFNSPDYGPNGVTIANGKIYGVTATGVFALEAGTGHQVWYDTNLATGKVSFDIPAQVAYGKVFISSALTVGGGIIYALDAQTGAKLWSFQTVSDKIGQQLSATAGGAWDAVMIGPDNSIYAGIGNPYLSQQEAQTTPSRELYTDSIVKLDQATGKLDWYYQAFPNDFHDWDLQVSPIYTAAGGHPVVLAAGKGGFVFAFDPSNGTLLWKTAVGIHNGHDQDDQLALDGKLQLTTPYTLYPGEAGGVETNMAAADGVVYVPVVDLPSTFTSATVRVGKATFGQGIGEMVAIDLATGQQRWATKLAQIPLGGATVASDLVFTTTLTGDLIALSRKDGSIAWTSHLPAGSNATLAISGGTVLAAAGLRLNATQHAVVVAYQLGG
;
A
#
# COMPACT_ATOMS: atom_id res chain seq x y z
N MET A 1 7.34 45.58 -77.66
CA MET A 1 6.72 46.32 -76.57
C MET A 1 5.33 45.75 -76.41
N SER A 2 5.17 44.90 -75.44
CA SER A 2 3.86 44.42 -75.01
C SER A 2 3.97 44.00 -73.52
N LEU A 3 3.27 44.73 -72.71
CA LEU A 3 3.11 44.49 -71.28
C LEU A 3 2.18 43.30 -71.09
N VAL A 4 2.62 42.29 -70.26
CA VAL A 4 1.79 41.21 -69.78
C VAL A 4 1.48 41.47 -68.34
N SER A 5 0.23 41.72 -68.03
CA SER A 5 -0.31 41.82 -66.61
C SER A 5 -0.41 40.47 -66.02
N ALA A 6 0.18 40.26 -64.84
CA ALA A 6 -0.02 39.11 -64.05
C ALA A 6 -1.19 39.37 -63.04
N ALA A 7 -2.25 38.57 -63.14
CA ALA A 7 -3.37 38.56 -62.17
C ALA A 7 -3.01 37.61 -61.04
N ALA A 8 -2.97 38.11 -59.80
CA ALA A 8 -2.79 37.29 -58.62
C ALA A 8 -4.16 36.71 -58.19
N LEU A 9 -4.29 35.38 -58.17
CA LEU A 9 -5.42 34.66 -57.63
C LEU A 9 -5.20 34.44 -56.11
N SER A 10 -5.93 35.15 -55.28
CA SER A 10 -5.96 34.94 -53.85
C SER A 10 -6.94 33.80 -53.51
N THR A 11 -6.43 32.62 -53.18
CA THR A 11 -7.22 31.53 -52.61
C THR A 11 -7.45 31.77 -51.11
N LEU A 12 -8.67 32.02 -50.72
CA LEU A 12 -9.13 32.02 -49.34
C LEU A 12 -9.15 30.59 -48.84
N LEU A 13 -8.20 30.24 -47.95
CA LEU A 13 -8.31 29.00 -47.16
C LEU A 13 -9.33 29.23 -46.04
N SER A 14 -10.48 28.58 -46.16
CA SER A 14 -11.43 28.43 -45.04
C SER A 14 -10.87 27.47 -44.03
N CYS A 15 -10.41 27.95 -42.87
CA CYS A 15 -10.13 27.15 -41.72
C CYS A 15 -11.46 26.58 -41.16
N SER A 16 -11.75 25.31 -41.43
CA SER A 16 -12.76 24.58 -40.71
C SER A 16 -12.26 24.34 -39.31
N SER A 17 -12.88 24.97 -38.31
CA SER A 17 -12.65 24.65 -36.90
C SER A 17 -13.02 23.17 -36.62
N ALA A 18 -12.04 22.37 -36.21
CA ALA A 18 -12.31 21.04 -35.70
C ALA A 18 -13.28 21.13 -34.51
N PRO A 19 -14.19 20.18 -34.35
CA PRO A 19 -15.11 20.17 -33.21
C PRO A 19 -14.29 20.07 -31.93
N GLN A 20 -14.40 21.09 -31.04
CA GLN A 20 -13.89 21.02 -29.71
C GLN A 20 -14.49 19.80 -29.00
N ALA A 21 -13.64 18.85 -28.61
CA ALA A 21 -14.03 17.76 -27.74
C ALA A 21 -14.63 18.41 -26.47
N LYS A 22 -15.87 18.05 -26.15
CA LYS A 22 -16.48 18.45 -24.86
C LYS A 22 -15.56 17.97 -23.76
N ALA A 23 -15.04 18.89 -22.96
CA ALA A 23 -14.30 18.55 -21.75
C ALA A 23 -15.17 17.60 -20.93
N SER A 24 -14.64 16.43 -20.59
CA SER A 24 -15.30 15.55 -19.62
C SER A 24 -15.55 16.34 -18.33
N PRO A 25 -16.71 16.19 -17.68
CA PRO A 25 -16.95 16.84 -16.40
C PRO A 25 -15.83 16.44 -15.44
N ALA A 26 -15.34 17.42 -14.66
CA ALA A 26 -14.32 17.17 -13.65
C ALA A 26 -14.76 16.00 -12.76
N PRO A 27 -13.85 15.06 -12.45
CA PRO A 27 -14.16 13.92 -11.59
C PRO A 27 -14.74 14.43 -10.28
N ARG A 28 -15.88 13.89 -9.85
CA ARG A 28 -16.43 14.21 -8.52
C ARG A 28 -15.75 13.31 -7.51
N SER A 29 -15.16 13.89 -6.47
CA SER A 29 -14.73 13.13 -5.30
C SER A 29 -15.90 12.32 -4.75
N PRO A 30 -15.72 11.05 -4.38
CA PRO A 30 -16.77 10.24 -3.79
C PRO A 30 -17.26 10.89 -2.48
N MET A 31 -18.54 10.71 -2.15
CA MET A 31 -19.13 11.30 -0.93
C MET A 31 -18.46 10.78 0.34
N GLU A 32 -17.89 9.58 0.28
CA GLU A 32 -17.14 8.94 1.36
C GLU A 32 -15.91 9.75 1.75
N ASP A 33 -15.27 10.42 0.80
CA ASP A 33 -14.05 11.23 1.00
C ASP A 33 -14.31 12.50 1.84
N THR A 34 -15.52 13.02 1.86
CA THR A 34 -15.81 14.33 2.48
C THR A 34 -16.23 14.23 3.94
N LYS A 35 -16.88 13.13 4.32
CA LYS A 35 -17.53 13.01 5.64
C LYS A 35 -16.53 12.96 6.81
N TYR A 36 -15.38 12.35 6.61
CA TYR A 36 -14.34 12.15 7.61
C TYR A 36 -12.99 12.74 7.20
N ALA A 37 -12.98 13.69 6.27
CA ALA A 37 -11.77 14.24 5.63
C ALA A 37 -10.70 14.79 6.60
N ASN A 38 -11.08 15.16 7.82
CA ASN A 38 -10.15 15.65 8.85
C ASN A 38 -9.79 14.58 9.89
N GLU A 39 -10.11 13.31 9.62
CA GLU A 39 -9.84 12.18 10.51
C GLU A 39 -8.99 11.13 9.78
N TRP A 40 -9.07 9.87 10.18
CA TRP A 40 -8.31 8.77 9.56
C TRP A 40 -9.26 7.61 9.17
N PRO A 41 -10.15 7.80 8.17
CA PRO A 41 -11.28 6.87 7.92
C PRO A 41 -10.91 5.59 7.18
N SER A 42 -9.72 5.52 6.59
CA SER A 42 -9.26 4.38 5.79
C SER A 42 -7.87 3.93 6.23
N PRO A 43 -7.40 2.75 5.85
CA PRO A 43 -6.11 2.19 6.27
C PRO A 43 -4.93 3.14 6.03
N ASN A 44 -4.95 3.89 4.94
CA ASN A 44 -3.90 4.84 4.58
C ASN A 44 -4.32 6.32 4.75
N GLY A 45 -5.31 6.57 5.62
CA GLY A 45 -5.79 7.89 5.98
C GLY A 45 -6.85 8.44 5.06
N ASP A 46 -6.64 8.41 3.76
CA ASP A 46 -7.55 8.89 2.72
C ASP A 46 -7.65 7.89 1.55
N LEU A 47 -8.50 8.19 0.57
CA LEU A 47 -8.71 7.35 -0.61
C LEU A 47 -7.52 7.35 -1.57
N TYR A 48 -6.65 8.36 -1.48
CA TYR A 48 -5.45 8.52 -2.32
C TYR A 48 -4.22 7.87 -1.72
N ASN A 49 -4.36 7.25 -0.54
CA ASN A 49 -3.31 6.62 0.24
C ASN A 49 -2.15 7.57 0.60
N THR A 50 -2.43 8.87 0.79
CA THR A 50 -1.37 9.87 1.02
C THR A 50 -0.70 9.75 2.38
N ARG A 51 -1.38 9.18 3.38
CA ARG A 51 -0.93 9.02 4.76
C ARG A 51 -0.52 10.35 5.41
N VAL A 52 -1.30 11.39 5.14
CA VAL A 52 -1.13 12.74 5.71
C VAL A 52 -2.19 12.96 6.78
N ALA A 53 -1.76 13.13 8.01
CA ALA A 53 -2.64 13.32 9.15
C ALA A 53 -3.11 14.78 9.30
N HIS A 54 -4.39 14.95 9.57
CA HIS A 54 -4.92 16.20 10.11
C HIS A 54 -4.68 16.23 11.63
N THR A 55 -3.67 16.97 12.07
CA THR A 55 -3.18 16.88 13.45
C THR A 55 -2.60 18.20 13.96
N THR A 56 -2.59 18.34 15.29
CA THR A 56 -1.89 19.41 16.00
C THR A 56 -0.49 19.00 16.45
N ILE A 57 -0.07 17.76 16.20
CA ILE A 57 1.25 17.24 16.52
C ILE A 57 2.27 17.81 15.54
N ALA A 58 3.33 18.42 16.05
CA ALA A 58 4.40 19.03 15.28
C ALA A 58 5.73 18.96 16.05
N SER A 59 6.85 19.31 15.43
CA SER A 59 8.17 19.35 16.08
C SER A 59 8.20 20.23 17.34
N SER A 60 7.38 21.28 17.38
CA SER A 60 7.29 22.20 18.52
C SER A 60 6.66 21.59 19.78
N ASN A 61 5.93 20.47 19.66
CA ASN A 61 5.21 19.87 20.78
C ASN A 61 5.32 18.33 20.87
N VAL A 62 5.95 17.66 19.92
CA VAL A 62 6.08 16.19 19.88
C VAL A 62 6.73 15.62 21.15
N SER A 63 7.63 16.39 21.81
CA SER A 63 8.24 16.00 23.09
C SER A 63 7.25 15.88 24.25
N LYS A 64 6.01 16.37 24.08
CA LYS A 64 4.92 16.27 25.07
C LYS A 64 4.01 15.05 24.80
N LEU A 65 4.30 14.25 23.78
CA LEU A 65 3.58 13.00 23.57
C LEU A 65 3.91 12.01 24.68
N GLY A 66 2.89 11.53 25.36
CA GLY A 66 2.96 10.47 26.38
C GLY A 66 1.89 9.42 26.13
N VAL A 67 2.05 8.24 26.76
CA VAL A 67 1.06 7.17 26.69
C VAL A 67 -0.19 7.59 27.47
N ALA A 68 -1.29 7.75 26.75
CA ALA A 68 -2.59 8.08 27.34
C ALA A 68 -3.36 6.84 27.80
N TRP A 69 -3.33 5.79 26.95
CA TRP A 69 -3.97 4.51 27.26
C TRP A 69 -3.39 3.38 26.39
N THR A 70 -3.68 2.14 26.81
CA THR A 70 -3.40 0.94 26.03
C THR A 70 -4.62 0.03 26.04
N ILE A 71 -4.80 -0.75 24.95
CA ILE A 71 -5.83 -1.80 24.89
C ILE A 71 -5.18 -3.12 24.49
N PRO A 72 -5.43 -4.24 25.25
CA PRO A 72 -4.87 -5.54 24.92
C PRO A 72 -5.43 -6.11 23.61
N LEU A 73 -4.57 -6.74 22.83
CA LEU A 73 -4.93 -7.53 21.65
C LEU A 73 -4.92 -9.01 22.01
N THR A 74 -6.03 -9.69 21.77
CA THR A 74 -6.22 -11.09 22.16
C THR A 74 -6.25 -12.06 21.01
N GLY A 75 -6.77 -11.66 19.86
CA GLY A 75 -6.77 -12.45 18.64
C GLY A 75 -5.37 -12.64 18.09
N THR A 76 -5.08 -13.82 17.55
CA THR A 76 -3.76 -14.16 17.00
C THR A 76 -3.93 -14.63 15.55
N GLY A 77 -3.23 -13.97 14.62
CA GLY A 77 -3.07 -14.38 13.24
C GLY A 77 -1.74 -15.09 13.02
N ALA A 78 -1.41 -15.34 11.75
CA ALA A 78 -0.18 -16.04 11.38
C ALA A 78 1.08 -15.24 11.73
N ASN A 79 1.03 -13.91 11.57
CA ASN A 79 2.18 -13.02 11.75
C ASN A 79 2.12 -12.15 13.01
N GLY A 80 1.26 -12.46 13.96
CA GLY A 80 1.15 -11.71 15.21
C GLY A 80 -0.29 -11.50 15.67
N ARG A 81 -0.47 -10.52 16.55
CA ARG A 81 -1.78 -10.17 17.11
C ARG A 81 -2.38 -8.91 16.51
N ASP A 82 -1.59 -8.09 15.87
CA ASP A 82 -2.04 -6.93 15.12
C ASP A 82 -0.97 -6.56 14.09
N PHE A 83 -1.37 -6.50 12.87
CA PHE A 83 -0.64 -5.98 11.72
C PHE A 83 -1.59 -5.12 10.88
N SER A 84 -2.74 -4.76 11.45
CA SER A 84 -3.77 -3.95 10.80
C SER A 84 -3.50 -2.45 10.95
N ASN A 85 -4.10 -1.68 10.08
CA ASN A 85 -4.06 -0.23 10.11
C ASN A 85 -5.25 0.28 10.96
N PRO A 86 -5.04 0.96 12.10
CA PRO A 86 -6.12 1.59 12.83
C PRO A 86 -6.83 2.64 11.98
N VAL A 87 -8.15 2.78 12.14
CA VAL A 87 -8.91 3.89 11.54
C VAL A 87 -9.63 4.68 12.61
N VAL A 88 -9.84 5.98 12.36
CA VAL A 88 -10.46 6.91 13.31
C VAL A 88 -11.54 7.70 12.61
N ALA A 89 -12.74 7.70 13.21
CA ALA A 89 -13.84 8.56 12.78
C ALA A 89 -14.77 8.89 13.96
N ASN A 90 -15.24 10.13 14.05
CA ASN A 90 -16.13 10.62 15.13
C ASN A 90 -15.54 10.37 16.54
N SER A 91 -14.23 10.57 16.73
CA SER A 91 -13.52 10.30 17.99
C SER A 91 -13.57 8.84 18.46
N VAL A 92 -13.81 7.90 17.56
CA VAL A 92 -13.76 6.46 17.78
C VAL A 92 -12.66 5.85 16.92
N ALA A 93 -11.77 5.10 17.54
CA ALA A 93 -10.81 4.24 16.85
C ALA A 93 -11.43 2.87 16.61
N TYR A 94 -11.31 2.37 15.39
CA TYR A 94 -11.70 1.02 15.01
C TYR A 94 -10.44 0.22 14.72
N LEU A 95 -10.31 -0.91 15.38
CA LEU A 95 -9.13 -1.77 15.38
C LEU A 95 -9.56 -3.16 14.94
N GLN A 96 -8.74 -3.84 14.18
CA GLN A 96 -8.95 -5.26 13.84
C GLN A 96 -7.72 -6.06 14.28
N ASP A 97 -7.91 -7.12 15.08
CA ASP A 97 -6.80 -7.95 15.55
C ASP A 97 -6.46 -9.10 14.58
N GLY A 98 -5.40 -9.85 14.86
CA GLY A 98 -4.94 -10.95 14.03
C GLY A 98 -5.90 -12.15 13.90
N ALA A 99 -6.98 -12.20 14.68
CA ALA A 99 -8.10 -13.14 14.50
C ALA A 99 -9.30 -12.48 13.82
N SER A 100 -9.08 -11.38 13.11
CA SER A 100 -10.09 -10.58 12.40
C SER A 100 -11.18 -9.99 13.31
N ASN A 101 -11.00 -9.99 14.64
CA ASN A 101 -11.96 -9.38 15.56
C ASN A 101 -11.89 -7.86 15.46
N VAL A 102 -13.06 -7.20 15.47
CA VAL A 102 -13.15 -5.73 15.36
C VAL A 102 -13.53 -5.14 16.71
N MET A 103 -12.84 -4.08 17.10
CA MET A 103 -13.08 -3.33 18.33
C MET A 103 -13.29 -1.84 17.99
N ALA A 104 -14.27 -1.22 18.65
CA ALA A 104 -14.45 0.23 18.65
C ALA A 104 -14.05 0.79 20.02
N VAL A 105 -13.17 1.78 20.01
CA VAL A 105 -12.55 2.34 21.20
C VAL A 105 -12.65 3.86 21.16
N GLN A 106 -13.09 4.49 22.25
CA GLN A 106 -13.07 5.95 22.36
C GLN A 106 -11.64 6.48 22.39
N THR A 107 -11.29 7.32 21.41
CA THR A 107 -9.89 7.79 21.23
C THR A 107 -9.33 8.56 22.43
N SER A 108 -10.17 9.33 23.12
CA SER A 108 -9.73 10.16 24.26
C SER A 108 -9.44 9.37 25.55
N THR A 109 -10.02 8.17 25.73
CA THR A 109 -9.98 7.45 27.02
C THR A 109 -9.54 6.00 26.92
N GLY A 110 -9.49 5.41 25.72
CA GLY A 110 -9.26 3.98 25.54
C GLY A 110 -10.44 3.09 25.95
N LYS A 111 -11.62 3.69 26.24
CA LYS A 111 -12.80 2.90 26.63
C LYS A 111 -13.30 2.07 25.47
N LEU A 112 -13.37 0.75 25.66
CA LEU A 112 -14.04 -0.16 24.71
C LEU A 112 -15.54 0.17 24.66
N LEU A 113 -16.05 0.47 23.47
CA LEU A 113 -17.45 0.78 23.20
C LEU A 113 -18.22 -0.50 22.82
N TRP A 114 -17.64 -1.26 21.90
CA TRP A 114 -18.16 -2.58 21.48
C TRP A 114 -17.03 -3.40 20.86
N SER A 115 -17.25 -4.71 20.73
CA SER A 115 -16.42 -5.63 19.96
C SER A 115 -17.29 -6.61 19.18
N HIS A 116 -16.80 -7.01 17.99
CA HIS A 116 -17.40 -8.07 17.18
C HIS A 116 -16.34 -9.13 16.92
N LEU A 117 -16.63 -10.39 17.31
CA LEU A 117 -15.66 -11.48 17.28
C LEU A 117 -15.92 -12.37 16.06
N PHE A 118 -15.01 -12.36 15.09
CA PHE A 118 -15.02 -13.34 14.00
C PHE A 118 -14.25 -14.60 14.35
N ASN A 119 -13.20 -14.50 15.21
CA ASN A 119 -12.30 -15.59 15.57
C ASN A 119 -11.75 -16.32 14.34
N SER A 120 -11.43 -15.58 13.30
CA SER A 120 -10.89 -16.05 12.03
C SER A 120 -9.44 -15.57 11.91
N PRO A 121 -8.45 -16.42 12.25
CA PRO A 121 -7.04 -16.06 12.12
C PRO A 121 -6.69 -15.62 10.70
N ASP A 122 -5.98 -14.51 10.59
CA ASP A 122 -5.61 -13.87 9.35
C ASP A 122 -4.10 -14.01 9.09
N TYR A 123 -3.68 -13.84 7.85
CA TYR A 123 -2.27 -13.93 7.43
C TYR A 123 -1.65 -12.56 7.17
N GLY A 124 -2.35 -11.70 6.48
CA GLY A 124 -1.85 -10.44 5.95
C GLY A 124 -2.24 -9.21 6.77
N PRO A 125 -1.92 -8.03 6.25
CA PRO A 125 -2.19 -6.76 6.90
C PRO A 125 -3.66 -6.37 6.78
N ASN A 126 -4.56 -7.15 7.39
CA ASN A 126 -5.99 -6.83 7.44
C ASN A 126 -6.23 -5.44 8.05
N GLY A 127 -7.46 -5.02 8.13
CA GLY A 127 -7.87 -3.73 8.68
C GLY A 127 -9.24 -3.35 8.18
N VAL A 128 -9.80 -2.34 8.78
CA VAL A 128 -11.13 -1.87 8.46
C VAL A 128 -11.12 -0.49 7.83
N THR A 129 -12.20 -0.17 7.11
CA THR A 129 -12.49 1.16 6.57
C THR A 129 -13.85 1.60 7.05
N ILE A 130 -14.00 2.88 7.41
CA ILE A 130 -15.29 3.44 7.76
C ILE A 130 -15.85 4.29 6.62
N ALA A 131 -17.07 4.00 6.20
CA ALA A 131 -17.81 4.80 5.23
C ALA A 131 -19.31 4.76 5.54
N ASN A 132 -19.99 5.89 5.39
CA ASN A 132 -21.46 5.98 5.52
C ASN A 132 -22.04 5.39 6.81
N GLY A 133 -21.29 5.45 7.94
CA GLY A 133 -21.72 4.92 9.23
C GLY A 133 -21.56 3.41 9.39
N LYS A 134 -20.87 2.76 8.49
CA LYS A 134 -20.53 1.33 8.52
C LYS A 134 -19.02 1.11 8.52
N ILE A 135 -18.62 0.00 9.10
CA ILE A 135 -17.27 -0.53 9.09
C ILE A 135 -17.23 -1.67 8.08
N TYR A 136 -16.28 -1.62 7.16
CA TYR A 136 -16.06 -2.65 6.16
C TYR A 136 -14.67 -3.26 6.38
N GLY A 137 -14.57 -4.56 6.26
CA GLY A 137 -13.31 -5.27 6.42
C GLY A 137 -13.38 -6.69 5.89
N VAL A 138 -12.29 -7.41 6.09
CA VAL A 138 -12.15 -8.80 5.64
C VAL A 138 -11.83 -9.72 6.83
N THR A 139 -12.13 -11.00 6.64
CA THR A 139 -11.58 -12.11 7.40
C THR A 139 -10.95 -13.08 6.41
N ALA A 140 -10.16 -14.03 6.85
CA ALA A 140 -9.59 -15.04 5.94
C ALA A 140 -10.66 -15.76 5.08
N THR A 141 -11.92 -15.77 5.50
CA THR A 141 -13.00 -16.52 4.86
C THR A 141 -14.13 -15.66 4.29
N GLY A 142 -14.05 -14.35 4.36
CA GLY A 142 -15.11 -13.50 3.81
C GLY A 142 -14.89 -12.00 4.00
N VAL A 143 -15.87 -11.26 3.54
CA VAL A 143 -15.93 -9.80 3.58
C VAL A 143 -17.16 -9.38 4.37
N PHE A 144 -17.05 -8.38 5.21
CA PHE A 144 -18.12 -7.96 6.10
C PHE A 144 -18.44 -6.47 6.07
N ALA A 145 -19.66 -6.13 6.51
CA ALA A 145 -20.03 -4.79 6.94
C ALA A 145 -20.70 -4.85 8.32
N LEU A 146 -20.27 -3.96 9.22
CA LEU A 146 -20.83 -3.78 10.57
C LEU A 146 -21.38 -2.36 10.71
N GLU A 147 -22.39 -2.16 11.55
CA GLU A 147 -22.82 -0.81 11.98
C GLU A 147 -21.74 -0.20 12.86
N ALA A 148 -21.24 0.96 12.49
CA ALA A 148 -20.12 1.61 13.19
C ALA A 148 -20.43 1.95 14.66
N GLY A 149 -21.69 2.30 14.96
CA GLY A 149 -22.11 2.66 16.32
C GLY A 149 -22.30 1.49 17.27
N THR A 150 -22.53 0.27 16.79
CA THR A 150 -22.94 -0.88 17.62
C THR A 150 -22.15 -2.16 17.38
N GLY A 151 -21.42 -2.25 16.26
CA GLY A 151 -20.74 -3.48 15.84
C GLY A 151 -21.71 -4.58 15.35
N HIS A 152 -23.01 -4.29 15.18
CA HIS A 152 -23.95 -5.27 14.64
C HIS A 152 -23.62 -5.56 13.18
N GLN A 153 -23.62 -6.85 12.80
CA GLN A 153 -23.38 -7.27 11.43
C GLN A 153 -24.54 -6.85 10.52
N VAL A 154 -24.18 -6.11 9.45
CA VAL A 154 -25.11 -5.74 8.38
C VAL A 154 -25.17 -6.86 7.35
N TRP A 155 -24.01 -7.30 6.89
CA TRP A 155 -23.84 -8.45 6.03
C TRP A 155 -22.45 -9.08 6.21
N TYR A 156 -22.32 -10.35 5.84
CA TYR A 156 -21.07 -11.09 5.80
C TYR A 156 -21.13 -12.07 4.63
N ASP A 157 -20.35 -11.82 3.59
CA ASP A 157 -20.29 -12.68 2.41
C ASP A 157 -19.07 -13.59 2.48
N THR A 158 -19.32 -14.88 2.58
CA THR A 158 -18.31 -15.95 2.55
C THR A 158 -18.26 -16.68 1.20
N ASN A 159 -19.13 -16.34 0.24
CA ASN A 159 -19.22 -17.06 -1.04
C ASN A 159 -18.04 -16.75 -1.98
N LEU A 160 -17.34 -15.64 -1.74
CA LEU A 160 -16.13 -15.28 -2.49
C LEU A 160 -14.94 -16.14 -2.09
N ALA A 161 -14.86 -16.59 -0.83
CA ALA A 161 -13.82 -17.46 -0.30
C ALA A 161 -14.12 -18.92 -0.63
N THR A 162 -13.92 -19.34 -1.86
CA THR A 162 -14.30 -20.68 -2.36
C THR A 162 -13.27 -21.77 -2.05
N GLY A 163 -12.52 -21.67 -0.94
CA GLY A 163 -11.43 -22.58 -0.57
C GLY A 163 -10.14 -22.41 -1.37
N LYS A 164 -10.14 -21.51 -2.35
CA LYS A 164 -8.98 -21.11 -3.14
C LYS A 164 -8.61 -19.63 -2.92
N VAL A 165 -9.53 -18.84 -2.38
CA VAL A 165 -9.38 -17.42 -2.12
C VAL A 165 -9.35 -17.19 -0.62
N SER A 166 -8.36 -16.47 -0.12
CA SER A 166 -8.28 -15.95 1.22
C SER A 166 -8.15 -14.44 1.17
N PHE A 167 -8.84 -13.74 2.06
CA PHE A 167 -8.78 -12.28 2.16
C PHE A 167 -8.01 -11.88 3.40
N ASP A 168 -7.05 -11.01 3.22
CA ASP A 168 -6.13 -10.56 4.25
C ASP A 168 -5.70 -9.10 4.04
N ILE A 169 -6.32 -8.41 3.07
CA ILE A 169 -5.98 -7.05 2.66
C ILE A 169 -7.11 -6.09 3.04
N PRO A 170 -6.78 -4.89 3.60
CA PRO A 170 -7.79 -3.93 4.01
C PRO A 170 -8.69 -3.51 2.86
N ALA A 171 -10.00 -3.42 3.13
CA ALA A 171 -10.97 -2.93 2.17
C ALA A 171 -10.84 -1.41 1.96
N GLN A 172 -11.13 -0.93 0.74
CA GLN A 172 -11.38 0.49 0.46
C GLN A 172 -12.84 0.69 0.02
N VAL A 173 -13.43 1.83 0.39
CA VAL A 173 -14.85 2.08 0.11
C VAL A 173 -15.04 3.42 -0.59
N ALA A 174 -15.59 3.38 -1.78
CA ALA A 174 -15.91 4.57 -2.57
C ALA A 174 -17.02 4.28 -3.58
N TYR A 175 -17.76 5.30 -3.99
CA TYR A 175 -18.79 5.19 -5.03
C TYR A 175 -19.88 4.15 -4.72
N GLY A 176 -20.18 3.92 -3.43
CA GLY A 176 -21.13 2.87 -3.01
C GLY A 176 -20.62 1.44 -3.21
N LYS A 177 -19.31 1.25 -3.37
CA LYS A 177 -18.65 -0.04 -3.57
C LYS A 177 -17.60 -0.29 -2.50
N VAL A 178 -17.40 -1.57 -2.19
CA VAL A 178 -16.27 -2.07 -1.41
C VAL A 178 -15.28 -2.69 -2.39
N PHE A 179 -14.05 -2.19 -2.42
CA PHE A 179 -12.96 -2.75 -3.19
C PHE A 179 -12.06 -3.56 -2.26
N ILE A 180 -11.81 -4.79 -2.61
CA ILE A 180 -10.94 -5.71 -1.88
C ILE A 180 -10.03 -6.44 -2.86
N SER A 181 -8.90 -6.90 -2.35
CA SER A 181 -7.96 -7.74 -3.11
C SER A 181 -7.65 -9.01 -2.33
N SER A 182 -7.12 -10.00 -3.02
CA SER A 182 -6.63 -11.23 -2.42
C SER A 182 -5.17 -11.42 -2.74
N ALA A 183 -4.36 -11.69 -1.72
CA ALA A 183 -2.95 -11.98 -1.87
C ALA A 183 -2.69 -13.49 -1.95
N LEU A 184 -3.36 -14.29 -1.12
CA LEU A 184 -3.16 -15.74 -0.99
C LEU A 184 -4.22 -16.54 -1.77
N THR A 185 -4.37 -16.26 -3.06
CA THR A 185 -5.37 -16.94 -3.92
C THR A 185 -4.72 -17.99 -4.80
N VAL A 186 -5.16 -19.24 -4.69
CA VAL A 186 -4.73 -20.33 -5.56
C VAL A 186 -5.22 -20.08 -6.99
N GLY A 187 -4.29 -19.92 -7.91
CA GLY A 187 -4.56 -19.61 -9.33
C GLY A 187 -4.39 -18.13 -9.68
N GLY A 188 -3.83 -17.35 -8.77
CA GLY A 188 -3.51 -15.94 -8.97
C GLY A 188 -4.39 -14.98 -8.18
N GLY A 189 -3.86 -13.80 -7.88
CA GLY A 189 -4.58 -12.76 -7.14
C GLY A 189 -5.83 -12.25 -7.87
N ILE A 190 -6.80 -11.75 -7.12
CA ILE A 190 -8.05 -11.20 -7.66
C ILE A 190 -8.38 -9.89 -6.95
N ILE A 191 -8.79 -8.89 -7.71
CA ILE A 191 -9.38 -7.65 -7.20
C ILE A 191 -10.89 -7.71 -7.43
N TYR A 192 -11.69 -7.41 -6.41
CA TYR A 192 -13.14 -7.40 -6.46
C TYR A 192 -13.71 -6.02 -6.20
N ALA A 193 -14.85 -5.72 -6.81
CA ALA A 193 -15.77 -4.69 -6.32
C ALA A 193 -17.08 -5.35 -5.88
N LEU A 194 -17.52 -4.99 -4.68
CA LEU A 194 -18.79 -5.43 -4.12
C LEU A 194 -19.71 -4.24 -3.92
N ASP A 195 -21.01 -4.47 -3.95
CA ASP A 195 -22.00 -3.48 -3.54
C ASP A 195 -21.90 -3.22 -2.02
N ALA A 196 -21.68 -1.98 -1.61
CA ALA A 196 -21.46 -1.64 -0.21
C ALA A 196 -22.70 -1.87 0.69
N GLN A 197 -23.90 -1.92 0.14
CA GLN A 197 -25.12 -2.13 0.91
C GLN A 197 -25.41 -3.61 1.15
N THR A 198 -25.09 -4.46 0.17
CA THR A 198 -25.53 -5.86 0.14
C THR A 198 -24.36 -6.86 0.22
N GLY A 199 -23.12 -6.45 -0.06
CA GLY A 199 -21.98 -7.34 -0.21
C GLY A 199 -21.93 -8.08 -1.56
N ALA A 200 -22.92 -7.93 -2.43
CA ALA A 200 -22.97 -8.64 -3.69
C ALA A 200 -21.82 -8.26 -4.62
N LYS A 201 -21.18 -9.26 -5.24
CA LYS A 201 -20.11 -9.04 -6.21
C LYS A 201 -20.64 -8.32 -7.45
N LEU A 202 -20.00 -7.20 -7.80
CA LEU A 202 -20.30 -6.42 -8.99
C LEU A 202 -19.38 -6.81 -10.15
N TRP A 203 -18.09 -6.90 -9.89
CA TRP A 203 -17.09 -7.35 -10.87
C TRP A 203 -15.85 -7.92 -10.18
N SER A 204 -14.99 -8.57 -10.93
CA SER A 204 -13.67 -9.00 -10.49
C SER A 204 -12.64 -8.86 -11.62
N PHE A 205 -11.39 -8.58 -11.25
CA PHE A 205 -10.24 -8.54 -12.13
C PHE A 205 -9.22 -9.58 -11.69
N GLN A 206 -8.87 -10.51 -12.58
CA GLN A 206 -7.86 -11.53 -12.35
C GLN A 206 -6.48 -10.93 -12.63
N THR A 207 -5.56 -10.98 -11.66
CA THR A 207 -4.21 -10.38 -11.77
C THR A 207 -3.27 -11.17 -12.67
N VAL A 208 -3.49 -12.48 -12.78
CA VAL A 208 -2.80 -13.36 -13.75
C VAL A 208 -3.83 -14.20 -14.49
N SER A 209 -3.53 -14.61 -15.73
CA SER A 209 -4.47 -15.41 -16.49
C SER A 209 -4.64 -16.81 -15.88
N ASP A 210 -5.82 -17.43 -16.04
CA ASP A 210 -6.10 -18.79 -15.55
C ASP A 210 -5.07 -19.82 -16.05
N LYS A 211 -4.58 -19.67 -17.27
CA LYS A 211 -3.57 -20.57 -17.85
C LYS A 211 -2.23 -20.42 -17.15
N ILE A 212 -1.82 -19.20 -16.88
CA ILE A 212 -0.59 -18.84 -16.19
C ILE A 212 -0.68 -19.23 -14.73
N GLY A 213 -1.75 -18.87 -14.04
CA GLY A 213 -1.97 -19.19 -12.63
C GLY A 213 -2.00 -20.69 -12.32
N GLN A 214 -2.26 -21.55 -13.31
CA GLN A 214 -2.13 -23.00 -13.15
C GLN A 214 -0.68 -23.50 -13.24
N GLN A 215 0.21 -22.74 -13.87
CA GLN A 215 1.62 -23.10 -14.08
C GLN A 215 2.53 -22.47 -13.01
N LEU A 216 2.14 -21.30 -12.48
CA LEU A 216 2.84 -20.59 -11.46
C LEU A 216 2.63 -21.19 -10.06
N SER A 217 3.30 -20.64 -9.06
CA SER A 217 3.00 -20.89 -7.67
C SER A 217 1.53 -20.62 -7.37
N ALA A 218 0.99 -21.35 -6.41
CA ALA A 218 -0.43 -21.25 -6.04
C ALA A 218 -0.90 -19.82 -5.68
N THR A 219 0.01 -18.92 -5.34
CA THR A 219 -0.28 -17.56 -4.84
C THR A 219 0.31 -16.43 -5.68
N ALA A 220 0.70 -16.70 -6.93
CA ALA A 220 1.29 -15.70 -7.82
C ALA A 220 0.36 -14.51 -8.07
N GLY A 221 0.94 -13.33 -8.25
CA GLY A 221 0.21 -12.10 -8.61
C GLY A 221 -0.74 -11.61 -7.53
N GLY A 222 -0.49 -11.88 -6.26
CA GLY A 222 -1.27 -11.36 -5.15
C GLY A 222 -1.22 -9.84 -5.08
N ALA A 223 -2.32 -9.19 -4.66
CA ALA A 223 -2.30 -7.76 -4.33
C ALA A 223 -2.25 -7.64 -2.80
N TRP A 224 -1.08 -7.25 -2.28
CA TRP A 224 -0.72 -7.36 -0.87
C TRP A 224 -1.04 -6.12 -0.04
N ASP A 225 -1.63 -5.08 -0.63
CA ASP A 225 -2.00 -3.87 0.10
C ASP A 225 -3.30 -3.25 -0.47
N ALA A 226 -3.85 -2.28 0.27
CA ALA A 226 -5.10 -1.63 -0.10
C ALA A 226 -5.01 -0.95 -1.47
N VAL A 227 -6.04 -1.13 -2.29
CA VAL A 227 -6.14 -0.40 -3.55
C VAL A 227 -6.25 1.11 -3.32
N MET A 228 -5.77 1.92 -4.23
CA MET A 228 -5.93 3.37 -4.21
C MET A 228 -7.13 3.76 -5.09
N ILE A 229 -7.95 4.67 -4.60
CA ILE A 229 -9.11 5.21 -5.35
C ILE A 229 -8.70 6.55 -5.94
N GLY A 230 -8.54 6.62 -7.25
CA GLY A 230 -8.18 7.84 -7.95
C GLY A 230 -9.37 8.81 -8.12
N PRO A 231 -9.09 10.13 -8.25
CA PRO A 231 -10.12 11.15 -8.49
C PRO A 231 -10.70 11.07 -9.92
N ASP A 232 -10.10 10.24 -10.78
CA ASP A 232 -10.45 10.06 -12.19
C ASP A 232 -11.37 8.84 -12.45
N ASN A 233 -12.13 8.41 -11.44
CA ASN A 233 -12.96 7.21 -11.44
C ASN A 233 -12.18 5.91 -11.66
N SER A 234 -10.93 5.88 -11.27
CA SER A 234 -10.08 4.71 -11.40
C SER A 234 -9.73 4.13 -10.04
N ILE A 235 -9.37 2.87 -10.03
CA ILE A 235 -8.63 2.25 -8.93
C ILE A 235 -7.25 1.84 -9.44
N TYR A 236 -6.28 1.86 -8.53
CA TYR A 236 -4.92 1.44 -8.80
C TYR A 236 -4.50 0.40 -7.77
N ALA A 237 -3.77 -0.61 -8.22
CA ALA A 237 -3.27 -1.66 -7.34
C ALA A 237 -1.85 -2.06 -7.73
N GLY A 238 -1.04 -2.35 -6.73
CA GLY A 238 0.22 -3.05 -6.88
C GLY A 238 -0.02 -4.56 -6.94
N ILE A 239 0.65 -5.25 -7.83
CA ILE A 239 0.54 -6.69 -8.05
C ILE A 239 1.87 -7.34 -7.74
N GLY A 240 1.82 -8.43 -6.99
CA GLY A 240 2.99 -9.18 -6.56
C GLY A 240 3.56 -10.12 -7.62
N ASN A 241 4.55 -10.84 -7.21
CA ASN A 241 5.47 -11.62 -8.03
C ASN A 241 4.87 -12.94 -8.58
N PRO A 242 5.56 -13.60 -9.54
CA PRO A 242 5.14 -14.91 -10.07
C PRO A 242 5.61 -16.09 -9.24
N TYR A 243 6.47 -15.90 -8.21
CA TYR A 243 7.12 -16.96 -7.44
C TYR A 243 7.91 -17.98 -8.30
N LEU A 244 8.67 -17.51 -9.27
CA LEU A 244 9.56 -18.35 -10.06
C LEU A 244 10.83 -18.66 -9.27
N SER A 245 11.44 -19.81 -9.54
CA SER A 245 12.84 -20.06 -9.24
C SER A 245 13.73 -19.54 -10.35
N GLN A 246 15.02 -19.29 -10.07
CA GLN A 246 15.99 -18.91 -11.09
C GLN A 246 16.00 -19.90 -12.27
N GLN A 247 15.92 -21.22 -11.99
CA GLN A 247 15.87 -22.25 -13.01
C GLN A 247 14.64 -22.11 -13.92
N GLU A 248 13.45 -21.87 -13.33
CA GLU A 248 12.23 -21.68 -14.10
C GLU A 248 12.32 -20.40 -14.95
N ALA A 249 12.77 -19.30 -14.38
CA ALA A 249 12.96 -18.03 -15.10
C ALA A 249 13.92 -18.15 -16.30
N GLN A 250 14.96 -19.00 -16.22
CA GLN A 250 15.92 -19.24 -17.29
C GLN A 250 15.43 -20.26 -18.33
N THR A 251 14.68 -21.30 -17.92
CA THR A 251 14.29 -22.41 -18.81
C THR A 251 12.96 -22.16 -19.50
N THR A 252 12.08 -21.36 -18.91
CA THR A 252 10.75 -21.05 -19.43
C THR A 252 10.48 -19.54 -19.27
N PRO A 253 11.31 -18.66 -19.83
CA PRO A 253 11.18 -17.23 -19.62
C PRO A 253 9.86 -16.71 -20.16
N SER A 254 9.13 -15.96 -19.34
CA SER A 254 7.84 -15.39 -19.70
C SER A 254 7.58 -14.10 -18.89
N ARG A 255 6.80 -13.19 -19.44
CA ARG A 255 6.45 -11.94 -18.74
C ARG A 255 5.36 -12.11 -17.70
N GLU A 256 4.69 -13.20 -17.60
CA GLU A 256 3.65 -13.55 -16.63
C GLU A 256 2.77 -12.34 -16.22
N LEU A 257 2.05 -11.77 -17.19
CA LEU A 257 1.21 -10.58 -16.93
C LEU A 257 -0.02 -10.96 -16.05
N TYR A 258 -0.27 -10.17 -14.99
CA TYR A 258 0.30 -8.86 -14.64
C TYR A 258 1.12 -8.91 -13.35
N THR A 259 1.95 -9.93 -13.13
CA THR A 259 2.85 -9.95 -11.96
C THR A 259 3.78 -8.74 -11.94
N ASP A 260 4.20 -8.33 -10.75
CA ASP A 260 5.15 -7.22 -10.50
C ASP A 260 4.76 -5.92 -11.21
N SER A 261 3.48 -5.62 -11.21
CA SER A 261 2.92 -4.51 -11.97
C SER A 261 2.12 -3.55 -11.10
N ILE A 262 2.09 -2.29 -11.50
CA ILE A 262 0.97 -1.43 -11.15
C ILE A 262 -0.08 -1.54 -12.26
N VAL A 263 -1.35 -1.67 -11.87
CA VAL A 263 -2.49 -1.68 -12.79
C VAL A 263 -3.44 -0.53 -12.47
N LYS A 264 -4.02 0.07 -13.52
CA LYS A 264 -5.14 1.01 -13.42
C LYS A 264 -6.39 0.35 -13.97
N LEU A 265 -7.48 0.34 -13.19
CA LEU A 265 -8.76 -0.22 -13.57
C LEU A 265 -9.86 0.83 -13.50
N ASP A 266 -10.83 0.77 -14.41
CA ASP A 266 -12.08 1.52 -14.29
C ASP A 266 -12.89 1.03 -13.10
N GLN A 267 -13.23 1.90 -12.17
CA GLN A 267 -13.89 1.53 -10.90
C GLN A 267 -15.31 0.98 -11.09
N ALA A 268 -16.00 1.32 -12.19
CA ALA A 268 -17.35 0.85 -12.42
C ALA A 268 -17.41 -0.57 -12.99
N THR A 269 -16.42 -0.95 -13.79
CA THR A 269 -16.44 -2.17 -14.59
C THR A 269 -15.31 -3.16 -14.29
N GLY A 270 -14.24 -2.73 -13.60
CA GLY A 270 -13.02 -3.51 -13.40
C GLY A 270 -12.17 -3.69 -14.65
N LYS A 271 -12.49 -2.94 -15.74
CA LYS A 271 -11.73 -3.04 -16.98
C LYS A 271 -10.37 -2.38 -16.83
N LEU A 272 -9.32 -3.06 -17.32
CA LEU A 272 -7.96 -2.53 -17.33
C LEU A 272 -7.87 -1.35 -18.32
N ASP A 273 -7.36 -0.21 -17.81
CA ASP A 273 -7.03 0.97 -18.61
C ASP A 273 -5.57 0.91 -19.08
N TRP A 274 -4.64 0.74 -18.14
CA TRP A 274 -3.21 0.56 -18.42
C TRP A 274 -2.51 -0.21 -17.28
N TYR A 275 -1.31 -0.70 -17.56
CA TYR A 275 -0.40 -1.30 -16.59
C TYR A 275 1.04 -0.95 -16.89
N TYR A 276 1.90 -1.08 -15.88
CA TYR A 276 3.35 -1.07 -16.03
C TYR A 276 3.95 -2.23 -15.23
N GLN A 277 4.67 -3.13 -15.90
CA GLN A 277 5.38 -4.24 -15.26
C GLN A 277 6.79 -3.81 -14.90
N ALA A 278 7.11 -3.81 -13.61
CA ALA A 278 8.39 -3.34 -13.07
C ALA A 278 9.49 -4.38 -13.26
N PHE A 279 9.17 -5.66 -13.02
CA PHE A 279 10.10 -6.79 -13.06
C PHE A 279 9.51 -7.93 -13.89
N PRO A 280 9.78 -7.96 -15.22
CA PRO A 280 9.30 -9.04 -16.08
C PRO A 280 10.10 -10.34 -15.81
N ASN A 281 9.41 -11.45 -15.54
CA ASN A 281 10.04 -12.73 -15.27
C ASN A 281 10.85 -12.79 -13.94
N ASP A 282 10.31 -12.14 -12.89
CA ASP A 282 10.93 -12.08 -11.57
C ASP A 282 11.09 -13.46 -10.90
N PHE A 283 12.23 -13.67 -10.25
CA PHE A 283 12.55 -14.84 -9.43
C PHE A 283 13.26 -14.48 -8.12
N HIS A 284 13.16 -13.21 -7.71
CA HIS A 284 13.73 -12.66 -6.49
C HIS A 284 12.69 -12.39 -5.38
N ASP A 285 11.39 -12.66 -5.67
CA ASP A 285 10.27 -12.30 -4.80
C ASP A 285 10.12 -10.77 -4.65
N TRP A 286 10.26 -10.04 -5.75
CA TRP A 286 10.24 -8.58 -5.77
C TRP A 286 8.85 -8.00 -6.07
N ASP A 287 7.88 -8.33 -5.25
CA ASP A 287 6.52 -7.79 -5.36
C ASP A 287 6.51 -6.26 -5.55
N LEU A 288 5.68 -5.75 -6.48
CA LEU A 288 5.30 -4.34 -6.53
C LEU A 288 4.04 -4.14 -5.67
N GLN A 289 4.18 -4.30 -4.35
CA GLN A 289 3.08 -4.58 -3.42
C GLN A 289 2.52 -3.40 -2.66
N VAL A 290 3.30 -2.31 -2.50
CA VAL A 290 2.89 -1.17 -1.65
C VAL A 290 1.69 -0.46 -2.25
N SER A 291 0.73 -0.05 -1.41
CA SER A 291 -0.42 0.74 -1.84
C SER A 291 0.00 1.91 -2.72
N PRO A 292 -0.46 2.00 -3.97
CA PRO A 292 -0.18 3.15 -4.81
C PRO A 292 -0.67 4.45 -4.16
N ILE A 293 0.03 5.56 -4.42
CA ILE A 293 -0.35 6.89 -3.91
C ILE A 293 -0.71 7.78 -5.10
N TYR A 294 -1.88 8.44 -5.04
CA TYR A 294 -2.20 9.53 -5.97
C TYR A 294 -1.88 10.87 -5.32
N THR A 295 -1.05 11.69 -5.99
CA THR A 295 -0.61 12.99 -5.49
C THR A 295 -0.34 13.95 -6.64
N ALA A 296 0.29 15.10 -6.36
CA ALA A 296 0.68 16.07 -7.38
C ALA A 296 2.13 16.55 -7.19
N ALA A 297 2.83 16.68 -8.30
CA ALA A 297 4.16 17.27 -8.39
C ALA A 297 4.10 18.54 -9.24
N GLY A 298 4.39 19.71 -8.65
CA GLY A 298 4.32 20.98 -9.38
C GLY A 298 2.96 21.28 -10.01
N GLY A 299 1.87 20.78 -9.41
CA GLY A 299 0.49 20.93 -9.92
C GLY A 299 0.07 19.87 -10.94
N HIS A 300 0.96 18.95 -11.34
CA HIS A 300 0.65 17.84 -12.24
C HIS A 300 0.35 16.58 -11.43
N PRO A 301 -0.74 15.84 -11.75
CA PRO A 301 -1.06 14.61 -11.07
C PRO A 301 0.01 13.53 -11.32
N VAL A 302 0.30 12.76 -10.27
CA VAL A 302 1.29 11.68 -10.28
C VAL A 302 0.75 10.49 -9.48
N VAL A 303 0.97 9.29 -9.98
CA VAL A 303 0.77 8.04 -9.24
C VAL A 303 2.13 7.45 -8.88
N LEU A 304 2.29 7.09 -7.62
CA LEU A 304 3.51 6.43 -7.12
C LEU A 304 3.23 4.95 -6.88
N ALA A 305 4.24 4.11 -7.13
CA ALA A 305 4.27 2.71 -6.74
C ALA A 305 5.68 2.35 -6.23
N ALA A 306 5.75 1.35 -5.36
CA ALA A 306 7.01 0.83 -4.83
C ALA A 306 6.85 -0.63 -4.41
N GLY A 307 7.95 -1.31 -4.14
CA GLY A 307 7.94 -2.69 -3.68
C GLY A 307 9.32 -3.21 -3.28
N LYS A 308 9.40 -4.50 -3.05
CA LYS A 308 10.57 -5.23 -2.53
C LYS A 308 11.84 -5.06 -3.36
N GLY A 309 11.72 -4.79 -4.67
CA GLY A 309 12.88 -4.52 -5.51
C GLY A 309 13.62 -3.22 -5.19
N GLY A 310 13.20 -2.45 -4.17
CA GLY A 310 13.92 -1.26 -3.71
C GLY A 310 13.84 -0.08 -4.69
N PHE A 311 12.77 0.03 -5.45
CA PHE A 311 12.54 1.15 -6.34
C PHE A 311 11.24 1.86 -6.04
N VAL A 312 11.26 3.19 -6.14
CA VAL A 312 10.07 4.04 -6.19
C VAL A 312 9.88 4.49 -7.63
N PHE A 313 8.65 4.33 -8.12
CA PHE A 313 8.24 4.68 -9.48
C PHE A 313 7.21 5.80 -9.43
N ALA A 314 7.27 6.72 -10.37
CA ALA A 314 6.25 7.73 -10.59
C ALA A 314 5.71 7.67 -12.01
N PHE A 315 4.39 7.74 -12.14
CA PHE A 315 3.68 7.61 -13.42
C PHE A 315 2.75 8.78 -13.68
N ASP A 316 2.56 9.09 -14.95
CA ASP A 316 1.42 9.89 -15.40
C ASP A 316 0.13 9.04 -15.27
N PRO A 317 -0.84 9.43 -14.43
CA PRO A 317 -2.05 8.63 -14.22
C PRO A 317 -2.94 8.52 -15.45
N SER A 318 -2.79 9.40 -16.44
CA SER A 318 -3.62 9.39 -17.64
C SER A 318 -3.30 8.23 -18.60
N ASN A 319 -2.04 7.79 -18.63
CA ASN A 319 -1.57 6.84 -19.64
C ASN A 319 -0.54 5.81 -19.16
N GLY A 320 -0.12 5.87 -17.87
CA GLY A 320 0.87 4.96 -17.30
C GLY A 320 2.32 5.22 -17.73
N THR A 321 2.60 6.36 -18.35
CA THR A 321 3.98 6.72 -18.72
C THR A 321 4.83 6.88 -17.47
N LEU A 322 5.96 6.16 -17.41
CA LEU A 322 6.95 6.30 -16.35
C LEU A 322 7.60 7.69 -16.44
N LEU A 323 7.47 8.49 -15.38
CA LEU A 323 8.07 9.82 -15.26
C LEU A 323 9.49 9.72 -14.71
N TRP A 324 9.66 8.93 -13.64
CA TRP A 324 10.96 8.62 -13.04
C TRP A 324 10.92 7.32 -12.24
N LYS A 325 12.11 6.71 -12.06
CA LYS A 325 12.38 5.54 -11.21
C LYS A 325 13.59 5.87 -10.34
N THR A 326 13.49 5.66 -9.03
CA THR A 326 14.56 5.96 -8.07
C THR A 326 14.84 4.73 -7.22
N ALA A 327 16.09 4.30 -7.19
CA ALA A 327 16.56 3.23 -6.31
C ALA A 327 16.69 3.75 -4.87
N VAL A 328 16.28 2.95 -3.88
CA VAL A 328 16.37 3.23 -2.44
C VAL A 328 16.91 2.01 -1.71
N GLY A 329 17.68 2.24 -0.65
CA GLY A 329 18.34 1.18 0.11
C GLY A 329 19.59 0.63 -0.55
N ILE A 330 19.96 -0.59 -0.16
CA ILE A 330 21.16 -1.27 -0.65
C ILE A 330 20.82 -2.12 -1.87
N HIS A 331 21.58 -1.93 -2.96
CA HIS A 331 21.55 -2.72 -4.18
C HIS A 331 22.93 -3.33 -4.44
N ASN A 332 23.00 -4.56 -4.90
CA ASN A 332 24.28 -5.27 -5.11
C ASN A 332 24.45 -5.87 -6.52
N GLY A 333 23.79 -5.24 -7.52
CA GLY A 333 24.02 -5.54 -8.93
C GLY A 333 23.08 -6.57 -9.56
N HIS A 334 21.98 -6.90 -8.88
CA HIS A 334 20.96 -7.86 -9.35
C HIS A 334 19.72 -7.20 -9.97
N ASP A 335 19.73 -5.88 -10.14
CA ASP A 335 18.56 -5.07 -10.54
C ASP A 335 18.00 -5.35 -11.94
N GLN A 336 18.66 -6.17 -12.72
CA GLN A 336 18.29 -6.52 -14.09
C GLN A 336 18.25 -8.04 -14.32
N ASP A 337 18.37 -8.84 -13.27
CA ASP A 337 18.45 -10.30 -13.39
C ASP A 337 17.18 -10.89 -14.04
N ASP A 338 16.02 -10.35 -13.73
CA ASP A 338 14.73 -10.67 -14.34
C ASP A 338 14.74 -10.46 -15.87
N GLN A 339 15.20 -9.29 -16.32
CA GLN A 339 15.29 -8.98 -17.75
C GLN A 339 16.40 -9.80 -18.43
N LEU A 340 17.54 -10.02 -17.75
CA LEU A 340 18.62 -10.86 -18.28
C LEU A 340 18.17 -12.31 -18.41
N ALA A 341 17.37 -12.83 -17.48
CA ALA A 341 16.77 -14.16 -17.59
C ALA A 341 15.79 -14.24 -18.76
N LEU A 342 14.90 -13.24 -18.89
CA LEU A 342 13.96 -13.14 -20.00
C LEU A 342 14.65 -13.12 -21.37
N ASP A 343 15.79 -12.42 -21.46
CA ASP A 343 16.61 -12.33 -22.69
C ASP A 343 17.49 -13.56 -22.93
N GLY A 344 17.54 -14.55 -22.02
CA GLY A 344 18.43 -15.71 -22.08
C GLY A 344 19.91 -15.35 -21.90
N LYS A 345 20.22 -14.25 -21.19
CA LYS A 345 21.58 -13.72 -20.98
C LYS A 345 22.05 -13.81 -19.54
N LEU A 346 21.19 -14.23 -18.60
CA LEU A 346 21.52 -14.30 -17.20
C LEU A 346 22.68 -15.27 -16.95
N GLN A 347 23.73 -14.77 -16.28
CA GLN A 347 24.88 -15.55 -15.82
C GLN A 347 25.00 -15.43 -14.30
N LEU A 348 24.11 -16.11 -13.57
CA LEU A 348 24.06 -16.09 -12.13
C LEU A 348 24.29 -17.50 -11.57
N THR A 349 25.27 -17.63 -10.66
CA THR A 349 25.59 -18.89 -10.01
C THR A 349 25.17 -18.87 -8.55
N THR A 350 24.61 -19.99 -8.08
CA THR A 350 24.26 -20.17 -6.67
C THR A 350 25.41 -20.82 -5.89
N PRO A 351 25.58 -20.55 -4.56
CA PRO A 351 24.78 -19.61 -3.79
C PRO A 351 25.14 -18.14 -4.06
N TYR A 352 24.15 -17.25 -3.90
CA TYR A 352 24.39 -15.80 -3.92
C TYR A 352 23.56 -15.07 -2.85
N THR A 353 23.99 -13.86 -2.49
CA THR A 353 23.27 -12.97 -1.60
C THR A 353 22.68 -11.82 -2.41
N LEU A 354 21.40 -11.58 -2.23
CA LEU A 354 20.62 -10.55 -2.91
C LEU A 354 20.37 -9.37 -1.99
N TYR A 355 20.58 -8.15 -2.47
CA TYR A 355 20.10 -6.88 -1.90
C TYR A 355 19.37 -6.05 -2.98
N PRO A 356 18.12 -5.58 -2.73
CA PRO A 356 17.26 -5.96 -1.60
C PRO A 356 16.88 -7.44 -1.67
N GLY A 357 16.73 -8.09 -0.49
CA GLY A 357 16.26 -9.47 -0.42
C GLY A 357 14.73 -9.57 -0.56
N GLU A 358 14.20 -10.78 -0.38
CA GLU A 358 12.76 -11.10 -0.49
C GLU A 358 11.84 -10.31 0.46
N ALA A 359 12.38 -9.86 1.60
CA ALA A 359 11.71 -9.01 2.58
C ALA A 359 12.48 -7.69 2.75
N GLY A 360 13.11 -7.23 1.69
CA GLY A 360 13.87 -5.99 1.60
C GLY A 360 13.16 -4.93 0.74
N GLY A 361 13.85 -3.82 0.48
CA GLY A 361 13.32 -2.74 -0.34
C GLY A 361 12.22 -1.96 0.36
N VAL A 362 11.10 -1.71 -0.33
CA VAL A 362 9.94 -0.99 0.22
C VAL A 362 8.85 -2.00 0.54
N GLU A 363 8.76 -2.39 1.82
CA GLU A 363 7.84 -3.41 2.32
C GLU A 363 6.50 -2.83 2.78
N THR A 364 6.47 -1.56 3.19
CA THR A 364 5.33 -0.94 3.83
C THR A 364 5.02 0.43 3.26
N ASN A 365 3.85 0.97 3.62
CA ASN A 365 3.27 2.13 2.99
C ASN A 365 4.13 3.40 3.10
N MET A 366 4.33 4.05 1.97
CA MET A 366 4.91 5.38 1.85
C MET A 366 3.91 6.46 2.29
N ALA A 367 4.38 7.68 2.50
CA ALA A 367 3.53 8.86 2.67
C ALA A 367 3.95 9.98 1.70
N ALA A 368 3.00 10.74 1.17
CA ALA A 368 3.30 11.82 0.24
C ALA A 368 2.64 13.14 0.64
N ALA A 369 3.44 14.19 0.81
CA ALA A 369 2.98 15.52 1.20
C ALA A 369 3.88 16.62 0.62
N ASP A 370 3.28 17.74 0.20
CA ASP A 370 3.97 18.97 -0.18
C ASP A 370 5.14 18.76 -1.16
N GLY A 371 4.91 17.90 -2.18
CA GLY A 371 5.90 17.64 -3.23
C GLY A 371 7.04 16.69 -2.81
N VAL A 372 6.87 15.93 -1.72
CA VAL A 372 7.84 14.95 -1.22
C VAL A 372 7.14 13.63 -0.92
N VAL A 373 7.77 12.50 -1.29
CA VAL A 373 7.39 11.18 -0.79
C VAL A 373 8.40 10.71 0.24
N TYR A 374 7.90 10.14 1.34
CA TYR A 374 8.68 9.55 2.44
C TYR A 374 8.56 8.04 2.36
N VAL A 375 9.69 7.38 2.24
CA VAL A 375 9.81 5.96 1.90
C VAL A 375 10.49 5.23 3.04
N PRO A 376 9.79 4.33 3.76
CA PRO A 376 10.43 3.42 4.70
C PRO A 376 11.12 2.31 3.91
N VAL A 377 12.41 2.14 4.12
CA VAL A 377 13.24 1.20 3.37
C VAL A 377 13.83 0.14 4.28
N VAL A 378 13.75 -1.10 3.85
CA VAL A 378 14.27 -2.28 4.54
C VAL A 378 15.55 -2.74 3.85
N ASP A 379 16.69 -2.61 4.53
CA ASP A 379 17.99 -3.10 4.10
C ASP A 379 18.22 -4.51 4.68
N LEU A 380 17.52 -5.48 4.11
CA LEU A 380 17.58 -6.89 4.52
C LEU A 380 17.99 -7.75 3.33
N PRO A 381 19.09 -8.53 3.44
CA PRO A 381 19.47 -9.45 2.37
C PRO A 381 18.72 -10.78 2.44
N SER A 382 18.64 -11.45 1.30
CA SER A 382 18.29 -12.86 1.21
C SER A 382 19.40 -13.69 0.58
N THR A 383 19.52 -14.94 1.00
CA THR A 383 20.47 -15.89 0.42
C THR A 383 19.74 -16.97 -0.37
N PHE A 384 20.07 -17.09 -1.65
CA PHE A 384 19.58 -18.14 -2.53
C PHE A 384 20.64 -19.24 -2.62
N THR A 385 20.31 -20.44 -2.12
CA THR A 385 21.27 -21.54 -1.98
C THR A 385 21.35 -22.44 -3.20
N SER A 386 20.31 -22.44 -4.05
CA SER A 386 20.28 -23.17 -5.32
C SER A 386 19.35 -22.50 -6.32
N ALA A 387 19.53 -22.77 -7.61
CA ALA A 387 18.70 -22.23 -8.67
C ALA A 387 17.23 -22.73 -8.66
N THR A 388 16.91 -23.73 -7.85
CA THR A 388 15.54 -24.28 -7.72
C THR A 388 14.76 -23.70 -6.54
N VAL A 389 15.39 -22.88 -5.71
CA VAL A 389 14.72 -22.19 -4.59
C VAL A 389 13.91 -21.01 -5.15
N ARG A 390 12.64 -20.91 -4.80
CA ARG A 390 11.74 -19.83 -5.23
C ARG A 390 11.74 -18.65 -4.27
N VAL A 391 12.07 -18.91 -2.99
CA VAL A 391 12.10 -17.88 -1.94
C VAL A 391 13.45 -17.98 -1.26
N GLY A 392 14.19 -16.89 -1.20
CA GLY A 392 15.50 -16.82 -0.55
C GLY A 392 15.36 -16.95 0.96
N LYS A 393 16.45 -17.03 1.67
CA LYS A 393 16.47 -17.06 3.14
C LYS A 393 16.82 -15.68 3.68
N ALA A 394 15.86 -14.98 4.27
CA ALA A 394 16.08 -13.75 5.02
C ALA A 394 16.49 -14.04 6.47
N THR A 395 17.29 -13.17 7.07
CA THR A 395 17.66 -13.21 8.48
C THR A 395 17.30 -11.88 9.14
N PHE A 396 16.04 -11.78 9.59
CA PHE A 396 15.45 -10.54 10.11
C PHE A 396 16.25 -9.84 11.20
N GLY A 397 16.97 -10.57 12.06
CA GLY A 397 17.83 -10.00 13.09
C GLY A 397 19.10 -9.29 12.58
N GLN A 398 19.37 -9.35 11.27
CA GLN A 398 20.51 -8.65 10.62
C GLN A 398 20.04 -7.43 9.81
N GLY A 399 18.73 -7.23 9.67
CA GLY A 399 18.18 -6.11 8.92
C GLY A 399 18.34 -4.80 9.65
N ILE A 400 18.69 -3.79 8.89
CA ILE A 400 18.60 -2.38 9.25
C ILE A 400 17.67 -1.69 8.26
N GLY A 401 17.44 -0.39 8.41
CA GLY A 401 16.62 0.31 7.43
C GLY A 401 16.94 1.79 7.36
N GLU A 402 16.14 2.48 6.62
CA GLU A 402 16.24 3.92 6.51
C GLU A 402 14.86 4.55 6.21
N MET A 403 14.75 5.84 6.51
CA MET A 403 13.67 6.68 5.98
C MET A 403 14.27 7.58 4.90
N VAL A 404 13.73 7.50 3.70
CA VAL A 404 14.20 8.27 2.54
C VAL A 404 13.14 9.28 2.12
N ALA A 405 13.54 10.54 1.85
CA ALA A 405 12.68 11.55 1.26
C ALA A 405 13.08 11.81 -0.19
N ILE A 406 12.11 11.73 -1.10
CA ILE A 406 12.32 11.92 -2.53
C ILE A 406 11.46 13.10 -3.01
N ASP A 407 12.03 13.96 -3.81
CA ASP A 407 11.34 15.04 -4.51
C ASP A 407 10.42 14.49 -5.58
N LEU A 408 9.13 14.79 -5.53
CA LEU A 408 8.13 14.24 -6.46
C LEU A 408 8.28 14.74 -7.90
N ALA A 409 8.81 15.95 -8.09
CA ALA A 409 8.94 16.52 -9.42
C ALA A 409 10.13 15.95 -10.19
N THR A 410 11.19 15.54 -9.47
CA THR A 410 12.47 15.15 -10.08
C THR A 410 12.86 13.69 -9.83
N GLY A 411 12.25 13.02 -8.85
CA GLY A 411 12.67 11.72 -8.39
C GLY A 411 14.00 11.74 -7.61
N GLN A 412 14.56 12.92 -7.31
CA GLN A 412 15.83 12.99 -6.59
C GLN A 412 15.65 12.83 -5.08
N GLN A 413 16.54 12.07 -4.46
CA GLN A 413 16.61 11.97 -3.01
C GLN A 413 16.97 13.31 -2.39
N ARG A 414 16.15 13.78 -1.44
CA ARG A 414 16.43 15.00 -0.64
C ARG A 414 17.29 14.69 0.58
N TRP A 415 16.95 13.61 1.28
CA TRP A 415 17.72 13.09 2.41
C TRP A 415 17.41 11.60 2.63
N ALA A 416 18.30 10.90 3.34
CA ALA A 416 18.09 9.55 3.87
C ALA A 416 18.63 9.47 5.29
N THR A 417 17.86 8.90 6.20
CA THR A 417 18.23 8.72 7.59
C THR A 417 18.27 7.24 7.92
N LYS A 418 19.44 6.73 8.29
CA LYS A 418 19.62 5.35 8.72
C LYS A 418 18.90 5.09 10.03
N LEU A 419 18.19 3.99 10.10
CA LEU A 419 17.51 3.47 11.29
C LEU A 419 18.21 2.19 11.76
N ALA A 420 18.32 2.05 13.07
CA ALA A 420 19.02 0.89 13.66
C ALA A 420 18.26 -0.44 13.45
N GLN A 421 16.98 -0.36 13.08
CA GLN A 421 16.08 -1.50 12.91
C GLN A 421 15.20 -1.31 11.68
N ILE A 422 14.62 -2.39 11.21
CA ILE A 422 13.73 -2.44 10.04
C ILE A 422 12.45 -1.61 10.30
N PRO A 423 12.12 -0.61 9.46
CA PRO A 423 10.91 0.22 9.61
C PRO A 423 9.70 -0.46 8.95
N LEU A 424 8.98 -1.30 9.68
CA LEU A 424 7.77 -1.99 9.19
C LEU A 424 6.45 -1.25 9.50
N GLY A 425 6.50 -0.07 10.15
CA GLY A 425 5.32 0.72 10.47
C GLY A 425 4.86 1.71 9.39
N GLY A 426 5.38 1.60 8.18
CA GLY A 426 5.10 2.57 7.13
C GLY A 426 5.60 3.98 7.45
N ALA A 427 5.31 4.92 6.57
CA ALA A 427 5.49 6.34 6.82
C ALA A 427 4.14 7.02 7.08
N THR A 428 4.07 7.96 8.01
CA THR A 428 2.87 8.78 8.27
C THR A 428 3.29 10.23 8.52
N VAL A 429 2.80 11.15 7.70
CA VAL A 429 3.10 12.58 7.82
C VAL A 429 2.19 13.23 8.86
N ALA A 430 2.78 13.99 9.77
CA ALA A 430 2.10 14.79 10.77
C ALA A 430 2.75 16.19 10.83
N SER A 431 2.11 17.18 10.25
CA SER A 431 2.62 18.55 10.12
C SER A 431 4.04 18.58 9.51
N ASP A 432 5.06 18.98 10.25
CA ASP A 432 6.47 19.05 9.85
C ASP A 432 7.28 17.78 10.20
N LEU A 433 6.60 16.71 10.60
CA LEU A 433 7.18 15.41 10.98
C LEU A 433 6.74 14.28 10.06
N VAL A 434 7.55 13.23 9.98
CA VAL A 434 7.18 11.91 9.46
C VAL A 434 7.43 10.87 10.55
N PHE A 435 6.41 10.04 10.82
CA PHE A 435 6.44 8.97 11.82
C PHE A 435 6.61 7.61 11.16
N THR A 436 7.29 6.70 11.87
CA THR A 436 7.34 5.27 11.56
C THR A 436 7.50 4.45 12.83
N THR A 437 7.22 3.14 12.75
CA THR A 437 7.60 2.17 13.79
C THR A 437 8.56 1.12 13.23
N THR A 438 9.39 0.55 14.09
CA THR A 438 10.33 -0.50 13.71
C THR A 438 9.85 -1.88 14.14
N LEU A 439 10.42 -2.91 13.53
CA LEU A 439 10.17 -4.33 13.88
C LEU A 439 10.33 -4.60 15.37
N THR A 440 11.27 -3.92 16.05
CA THR A 440 11.54 -4.08 17.49
C THR A 440 10.65 -3.24 18.39
N GLY A 441 9.84 -2.32 17.82
CA GLY A 441 8.88 -1.49 18.56
C GLY A 441 9.33 -0.06 18.81
N ASP A 442 10.39 0.44 18.18
CA ASP A 442 10.71 1.86 18.28
C ASP A 442 9.70 2.68 17.47
N LEU A 443 9.07 3.65 18.10
CA LEU A 443 8.24 4.67 17.47
C LEU A 443 9.09 5.92 17.29
N ILE A 444 9.27 6.35 16.06
CA ILE A 444 10.23 7.39 15.66
C ILE A 444 9.49 8.50 14.91
N ALA A 445 9.75 9.75 15.27
CA ALA A 445 9.36 10.94 14.52
C ALA A 445 10.61 11.64 13.97
N LEU A 446 10.65 11.84 12.64
CA LEU A 446 11.74 12.52 11.94
C LEU A 446 11.24 13.87 11.41
N SER A 447 12.12 14.85 11.35
CA SER A 447 11.90 16.14 10.70
C SER A 447 11.75 15.95 9.19
N ARG A 448 10.65 16.40 8.60
CA ARG A 448 10.44 16.36 7.14
C ARG A 448 11.47 17.21 6.38
N LYS A 449 12.06 18.20 7.03
CA LYS A 449 13.01 19.14 6.43
C LYS A 449 14.33 18.48 6.07
N ASP A 450 14.87 17.66 6.99
CA ASP A 450 16.26 17.19 6.91
C ASP A 450 16.47 15.74 7.40
N GLY A 451 15.38 15.05 7.80
CA GLY A 451 15.43 13.68 8.28
C GLY A 451 15.99 13.50 9.68
N SER A 452 16.31 14.57 10.41
CA SER A 452 16.80 14.46 11.81
C SER A 452 15.73 13.86 12.73
N ILE A 453 16.12 12.97 13.64
CA ILE A 453 15.20 12.38 14.62
C ILE A 453 14.80 13.46 15.64
N ALA A 454 13.51 13.79 15.65
CA ALA A 454 12.93 14.80 16.53
C ALA A 454 12.41 14.21 17.84
N TRP A 455 11.94 12.95 17.83
CA TRP A 455 11.40 12.28 18.99
C TRP A 455 11.38 10.76 18.80
N THR A 456 11.49 10.04 19.92
CA THR A 456 11.39 8.57 19.94
C THR A 456 10.63 8.10 21.17
N SER A 457 9.96 6.95 21.04
CA SER A 457 9.40 6.17 22.15
C SER A 457 9.58 4.69 21.86
N HIS A 458 9.31 3.83 22.83
CA HIS A 458 9.40 2.39 22.65
C HIS A 458 8.07 1.74 23.02
N LEU A 459 7.55 0.89 22.12
CA LEU A 459 6.32 0.14 22.29
C LEU A 459 6.56 -1.12 23.15
N PRO A 460 5.54 -1.65 23.84
CA PRO A 460 5.67 -2.86 24.68
C PRO A 460 6.02 -4.15 23.94
N ALA A 461 5.86 -4.16 22.61
CA ALA A 461 6.24 -5.27 21.72
C ALA A 461 6.66 -4.71 20.36
N GLY A 462 7.14 -5.56 19.48
CA GLY A 462 7.44 -5.21 18.10
C GLY A 462 6.20 -4.78 17.30
N SER A 463 6.43 -4.10 16.18
CA SER A 463 5.37 -3.63 15.29
C SER A 463 5.68 -3.96 13.83
N ASN A 464 4.69 -4.49 13.13
CA ASN A 464 4.62 -4.63 11.68
C ASN A 464 3.31 -4.04 11.13
N ALA A 465 2.66 -3.18 11.92
CA ALA A 465 1.46 -2.46 11.53
C ALA A 465 1.76 -0.97 11.33
N THR A 466 1.13 -0.36 10.35
CA THR A 466 1.22 1.08 10.15
C THR A 466 0.42 1.81 11.22
N LEU A 467 0.89 3.00 11.60
CA LEU A 467 0.23 3.83 12.59
C LEU A 467 -0.79 4.78 11.97
N ALA A 468 -1.78 5.19 12.78
CA ALA A 468 -2.73 6.24 12.43
C ALA A 468 -2.54 7.45 13.34
N ILE A 469 -2.70 8.64 12.76
CA ILE A 469 -2.66 9.91 13.51
C ILE A 469 -3.91 10.71 13.19
N SER A 470 -4.63 11.11 14.24
CA SER A 470 -5.85 11.94 14.08
C SER A 470 -5.97 12.92 15.24
N GLY A 471 -6.17 14.21 14.93
CA GLY A 471 -6.20 15.26 15.93
C GLY A 471 -4.90 15.33 16.74
N GLY A 472 -4.96 15.11 18.05
CA GLY A 472 -3.79 15.07 18.97
C GLY A 472 -3.38 13.65 19.36
N THR A 473 -3.83 12.60 18.67
CA THR A 473 -3.63 11.20 19.05
C THR A 473 -2.84 10.44 17.98
N VAL A 474 -1.82 9.70 18.41
CA VAL A 474 -1.11 8.68 17.63
C VAL A 474 -1.54 7.31 18.11
N LEU A 475 -2.04 6.46 17.22
CA LEU A 475 -2.38 5.07 17.50
C LEU A 475 -1.31 4.17 16.86
N ALA A 476 -0.60 3.42 17.69
CA ALA A 476 0.44 2.49 17.26
C ALA A 476 0.16 1.09 17.80
N ALA A 477 0.15 0.10 16.90
CA ALA A 477 -0.02 -1.29 17.28
C ALA A 477 1.33 -1.92 17.62
N ALA A 478 1.42 -2.54 18.79
CA ALA A 478 2.52 -3.38 19.25
C ALA A 478 2.07 -4.84 19.21
N GLY A 479 1.78 -5.36 18.01
CA GLY A 479 1.14 -6.67 17.80
C GLY A 479 2.12 -7.83 17.71
N LEU A 480 3.40 -7.57 17.42
CA LEU A 480 4.41 -8.59 17.18
C LEU A 480 5.21 -8.90 18.44
N ARG A 481 4.91 -10.04 19.09
CA ARG A 481 5.63 -10.49 20.27
C ARG A 481 6.93 -11.19 19.86
N LEU A 482 8.06 -10.54 20.06
CA LEU A 482 9.39 -11.11 19.77
C LEU A 482 9.87 -12.05 20.88
N ASN A 483 9.24 -12.00 22.06
CA ASN A 483 9.53 -12.90 23.19
C ASN A 483 8.30 -13.08 24.10
N ALA A 484 8.39 -14.01 25.06
CA ALA A 484 7.28 -14.39 25.92
C ALA A 484 6.86 -13.30 26.95
N THR A 485 7.72 -12.35 27.25
CA THR A 485 7.45 -11.29 28.26
C THR A 485 6.75 -10.09 27.66
N GLN A 486 6.73 -9.95 26.34
CA GLN A 486 6.05 -8.85 25.66
C GLN A 486 4.54 -9.04 25.63
N HIS A 487 3.81 -7.94 25.68
CA HIS A 487 2.35 -7.91 25.62
C HIS A 487 1.90 -7.18 24.37
N ALA A 488 1.09 -7.86 23.56
CA ALA A 488 0.50 -7.25 22.37
C ALA A 488 -0.63 -6.28 22.77
N VAL A 489 -0.49 -5.03 22.37
CA VAL A 489 -1.44 -3.95 22.67
C VAL A 489 -1.50 -2.95 21.53
N VAL A 490 -2.59 -2.19 21.44
CA VAL A 490 -2.56 -0.89 20.77
C VAL A 490 -2.27 0.18 21.81
N VAL A 491 -1.35 1.07 21.50
CA VAL A 491 -0.93 2.19 22.35
C VAL A 491 -1.43 3.50 21.73
N ALA A 492 -2.10 4.32 22.52
CA ALA A 492 -2.41 5.69 22.15
C ALA A 492 -1.46 6.65 22.85
N TYR A 493 -0.80 7.48 22.08
CA TYR A 493 -0.04 8.63 22.57
C TYR A 493 -0.84 9.91 22.36
N GLN A 494 -0.84 10.79 23.36
CA GLN A 494 -1.51 12.09 23.29
C GLN A 494 -0.60 13.20 23.84
N LEU A 495 -0.85 14.43 23.38
CA LEU A 495 -0.14 15.61 23.90
C LEU A 495 -0.59 15.86 25.35
N GLY A 496 0.36 15.78 26.30
CA GLY A 496 0.11 15.93 27.74
C GLY A 496 -0.44 14.68 28.40
N GLY A 497 -0.27 13.51 27.77
CA GLY A 497 -0.61 12.19 28.32
C GLY A 497 0.41 11.69 29.33
#